data_ee117d2c5e1a9d4f57206bacce23b990
#
_entry.id   ee117d2c5e1a9d4f57206bacce23b990
#
_cell.length_a   1.000
_cell.length_b   1.000
_cell.length_c   1.000
_cell.angle_alpha   90.00
_cell.angle_beta   90.00
_cell.angle_gamma   90.00
#
_symmetry.space_group_name_H-M   'P 1'
#
loop_
_entity.id
_entity.type
_entity.pdbx_description
1 polymer ?
#
loop_
_entity_poly.entity_id
_entity_poly.type
_entity_poly.pdbx_seq_one_letter_code
_entity_poly.pdbx_strand_id
1 'polypeptide(L)'
;MKKRIVWKSGHFIVIKVRENLYTVARMTGKTVLCIYDVFREDDYWDDIDWSGVEALFQVFVGAVVQKNLGVRKISVEGIQSRFLKLQRYWLKPYTSLDGAHFKGGRETFSFYGGRLIDVGEVENPETYGAPVIKHDLSVYDDREIIETYELTNMWGDLDLSDRLARYYDTGVNRDDLKYEVFPGLWKDREKLRPLTRRLPVPLR
;
A
#
# COMPACT_ATOMS: atom_id res chain seq x y z
N MET A 1 26.52 8.44 8.58
CA MET A 1 25.84 7.15 8.34
C MET A 1 24.36 7.28 8.68
N LYS A 2 23.45 6.93 7.75
CA LYS A 2 21.99 6.92 8.02
C LYS A 2 21.71 5.84 9.06
N LYS A 3 21.13 6.19 10.22
CA LYS A 3 20.81 5.23 11.27
C LYS A 3 19.75 4.26 10.75
N ARG A 4 20.01 2.96 10.83
CA ARG A 4 19.06 1.95 10.35
C ARG A 4 17.77 2.01 11.18
N ILE A 5 16.65 2.21 10.54
CA ILE A 5 15.33 2.09 11.19
C ILE A 5 15.09 0.60 11.46
N VAL A 6 14.78 0.23 12.69
CA VAL A 6 14.37 -1.13 13.05
C VAL A 6 12.84 -1.16 13.04
N TRP A 7 12.26 -2.13 12.31
CA TRP A 7 10.82 -2.35 12.28
C TRP A 7 10.30 -2.67 13.67
N LYS A 8 9.29 -1.96 14.10
CA LYS A 8 8.58 -2.22 15.35
C LYS A 8 7.13 -1.79 15.20
N SER A 9 6.20 -2.74 15.38
CA SER A 9 4.77 -2.45 15.31
C SER A 9 4.38 -1.32 16.27
N GLY A 10 3.46 -0.49 15.83
CA GLY A 10 3.00 0.70 16.57
C GLY A 10 3.86 1.95 16.40
N HIS A 11 5.09 1.85 15.88
CA HIS A 11 5.95 3.00 15.70
C HIS A 11 5.65 3.75 14.40
N PHE A 12 5.76 5.07 14.47
CA PHE A 12 5.65 5.96 13.32
C PHE A 12 7.01 6.25 12.71
N ILE A 13 7.04 6.34 11.39
CA ILE A 13 8.22 6.71 10.63
C ILE A 13 7.89 7.78 9.60
N VAL A 14 8.83 8.66 9.35
CA VAL A 14 8.79 9.58 8.22
C VAL A 14 9.23 8.82 6.97
N ILE A 15 8.45 8.95 5.92
CA ILE A 15 8.70 8.41 4.58
C ILE A 15 9.07 9.57 3.66
N LYS A 16 10.24 9.49 3.04
CA LYS A 16 10.62 10.41 1.96
C LYS A 16 10.01 9.92 0.65
N VAL A 17 9.02 10.65 0.15
CA VAL A 17 8.31 10.31 -1.09
C VAL A 17 9.17 10.66 -2.31
N ARG A 18 9.69 11.89 -2.34
CA ARG A 18 10.63 12.40 -3.35
C ARG A 18 11.46 13.51 -2.73
N GLU A 19 12.30 14.18 -3.53
CA GLU A 19 13.01 15.37 -3.06
C GLU A 19 11.99 16.42 -2.59
N ASN A 20 12.19 16.93 -1.37
CA ASN A 20 11.31 17.89 -0.72
C ASN A 20 9.84 17.47 -0.64
N LEU A 21 9.58 16.16 -0.42
CA LEU A 21 8.25 15.69 -0.12
C LEU A 21 8.30 14.50 0.83
N TYR A 22 7.61 14.62 1.95
CA TYR A 22 7.58 13.64 3.02
C TYR A 22 6.14 13.35 3.46
N THR A 23 5.92 12.18 4.00
CA THR A 23 4.68 11.77 4.68
C THR A 23 5.02 10.92 5.89
N VAL A 24 4.01 10.55 6.66
CA VAL A 24 4.16 9.71 7.85
C VAL A 24 3.44 8.40 7.65
N ALA A 25 4.09 7.33 8.11
CA ALA A 25 3.51 6.00 8.13
C ALA A 25 3.66 5.35 9.49
N ARG A 26 2.69 4.53 9.90
CA ARG A 26 2.76 3.66 11.07
C ARG A 26 3.13 2.25 10.62
N MET A 27 4.15 1.68 11.23
CA MET A 27 4.48 0.27 11.07
C MET A 27 3.46 -0.58 11.82
N THR A 28 2.78 -1.48 11.11
CA THR A 28 1.84 -2.44 11.71
C THR A 28 2.27 -3.86 11.36
N GLY A 29 2.02 -4.81 12.25
CA GLY A 29 2.45 -6.18 12.05
C GLY A 29 3.93 -6.31 11.68
N LYS A 30 4.26 -7.26 10.82
CA LYS A 30 5.64 -7.52 10.39
C LYS A 30 6.06 -6.74 9.14
N THR A 31 5.11 -6.41 8.26
CA THR A 31 5.40 -5.88 6.91
C THR A 31 4.34 -4.91 6.39
N VAL A 32 3.42 -4.43 7.22
CA VAL A 32 2.37 -3.52 6.79
C VAL A 32 2.69 -2.09 7.22
N LEU A 33 2.61 -1.16 6.28
CA LEU A 33 2.59 0.27 6.54
C LEU A 33 1.18 0.82 6.39
N CYS A 34 0.71 1.54 7.41
CA CYS A 34 -0.45 2.41 7.32
C CYS A 34 0.05 3.83 7.03
N ILE A 35 -0.25 4.35 5.86
CA ILE A 35 0.15 5.68 5.42
C ILE A 35 -0.93 6.67 5.85
N TYR A 36 -0.53 7.86 6.30
CA TYR A 36 -1.43 8.93 6.72
C TYR A 36 -1.53 10.02 5.67
N ASP A 37 -2.70 10.65 5.60
CA ASP A 37 -2.96 11.78 4.69
C ASP A 37 -2.41 13.08 5.27
N VAL A 38 -1.10 13.12 5.40
CA VAL A 38 -0.34 14.28 5.85
C VAL A 38 0.97 14.35 5.08
N PHE A 39 1.19 15.47 4.39
CA PHE A 39 2.38 15.69 3.57
C PHE A 39 3.05 17.01 3.91
N ARG A 40 4.38 17.03 3.84
CA ARG A 40 5.19 18.23 4.03
C ARG A 40 6.35 18.26 3.04
N GLU A 41 6.78 19.46 2.71
CA GLU A 41 7.95 19.68 1.86
C GLU A 41 9.26 19.63 2.65
N ASP A 42 9.18 19.63 3.97
CA ASP A 42 10.29 19.46 4.90
C ASP A 42 10.05 18.31 5.89
N ASP A 43 11.09 17.91 6.64
CA ASP A 43 10.97 16.86 7.69
C ASP A 43 10.73 17.50 9.08
N TYR A 44 9.75 18.43 9.18
CA TYR A 44 9.34 19.03 10.44
C TYR A 44 7.89 18.67 10.77
N TRP A 45 7.65 18.09 11.97
CA TRP A 45 6.37 17.47 12.34
C TRP A 45 5.81 17.91 13.68
N ASP A 46 6.51 18.82 14.41
CA ASP A 46 6.16 19.18 15.77
C ASP A 46 4.94 20.11 15.85
N ASP A 47 4.55 20.75 14.74
CA ASP A 47 3.42 21.66 14.61
C ASP A 47 2.14 21.00 14.07
N ILE A 48 2.14 19.67 13.87
CA ILE A 48 0.99 18.96 13.32
C ILE A 48 -0.01 18.61 14.42
N ASP A 49 -1.25 19.04 14.22
CA ASP A 49 -2.39 18.51 14.98
C ASP A 49 -2.79 17.13 14.44
N TRP A 50 -2.32 16.09 15.11
CA TRP A 50 -2.57 14.71 14.74
C TRP A 50 -4.00 14.23 15.00
N SER A 51 -4.81 15.00 15.75
CA SER A 51 -6.15 14.58 16.13
C SER A 51 -7.11 14.43 14.94
N GLY A 52 -6.85 15.17 13.85
CA GLY A 52 -7.63 15.14 12.61
C GLY A 52 -6.99 14.38 11.45
N VAL A 53 -5.78 13.83 11.63
CA VAL A 53 -5.07 13.15 10.53
C VAL A 53 -5.64 11.76 10.29
N GLU A 54 -6.12 11.52 9.08
CA GLU A 54 -6.72 10.25 8.67
C GLU A 54 -5.70 9.29 8.02
N ALA A 55 -5.98 7.99 8.10
CA ALA A 55 -5.26 7.01 7.33
C ALA A 55 -5.65 7.08 5.85
N LEU A 56 -4.66 7.20 4.98
CA LEU A 56 -4.85 7.26 3.53
C LEU A 56 -5.07 5.87 2.92
N PHE A 57 -4.19 4.94 3.25
CA PHE A 57 -4.28 3.51 2.88
C PHE A 57 -3.28 2.69 3.68
N GLN A 58 -3.39 1.37 3.59
CA GLN A 58 -2.39 0.46 4.14
C GLN A 58 -1.94 -0.57 3.11
N VAL A 59 -0.66 -0.95 3.16
CA VAL A 59 -0.05 -1.82 2.18
C VAL A 59 0.99 -2.74 2.79
N PHE A 60 1.15 -3.94 2.24
CA PHE A 60 2.30 -4.79 2.51
C PHE A 60 3.52 -4.21 1.80
N VAL A 61 4.66 -4.14 2.49
CA VAL A 61 5.88 -3.54 1.95
C VAL A 61 7.09 -4.45 2.08
N GLY A 62 7.94 -4.44 1.05
CA GLY A 62 9.25 -5.07 1.12
C GLY A 62 10.21 -4.27 2.03
N ALA A 63 11.26 -4.93 2.53
CA ALA A 63 12.29 -4.29 3.36
C ALA A 63 12.99 -3.11 2.65
N VAL A 64 12.96 -3.07 1.32
CA VAL A 64 13.51 -1.98 0.50
C VAL A 64 12.79 -0.65 0.76
N VAL A 65 11.50 -0.66 1.04
CA VAL A 65 10.71 0.55 1.36
C VAL A 65 11.26 1.22 2.62
N GLN A 66 11.38 0.47 3.69
CA GLN A 66 11.93 0.99 4.95
C GLN A 66 13.38 1.46 4.78
N LYS A 67 14.19 0.73 4.03
CA LYS A 67 15.59 1.04 3.79
C LYS A 67 15.78 2.31 2.95
N ASN A 68 15.03 2.46 1.88
CA ASN A 68 15.23 3.50 0.88
C ASN A 68 14.39 4.74 1.17
N LEU A 69 13.12 4.57 1.58
CA LEU A 69 12.21 5.69 1.83
C LEU A 69 12.17 6.12 3.31
N GLY A 70 12.42 5.22 4.27
CA GLY A 70 12.40 5.54 5.69
C GLY A 70 13.49 6.57 6.05
N VAL A 71 13.10 7.67 6.71
CA VAL A 71 14.01 8.74 7.15
C VAL A 71 14.39 8.56 8.61
N ARG A 72 13.42 8.62 9.50
CA ARG A 72 13.56 8.50 10.95
C ARG A 72 12.24 8.07 11.61
N LYS A 73 12.33 7.67 12.86
CA LYS A 73 11.13 7.48 13.70
C LYS A 73 10.71 8.82 14.29
N ILE A 74 9.41 8.98 14.50
CA ILE A 74 8.82 10.12 15.20
C ILE A 74 7.87 9.62 16.28
N SER A 75 7.66 10.44 17.29
CA SER A 75 6.57 10.29 18.25
C SER A 75 5.36 11.02 17.70
N VAL A 76 4.22 10.37 17.72
CA VAL A 76 2.94 10.94 17.30
C VAL A 76 1.96 10.74 18.45
N GLU A 77 1.46 11.84 18.97
CA GLU A 77 0.48 11.86 20.04
C GLU A 77 -0.86 12.37 19.50
N GLY A 78 -1.97 11.92 20.08
CA GLY A 78 -3.30 12.43 19.73
C GLY A 78 -3.97 11.79 18.50
N ILE A 79 -3.30 10.93 17.73
CA ILE A 79 -4.00 10.16 16.69
C ILE A 79 -5.09 9.32 17.35
N GLN A 80 -6.34 9.61 17.01
CA GLN A 80 -7.47 8.87 17.54
C GLN A 80 -7.56 7.51 16.85
N SER A 81 -7.87 6.47 17.62
CA SER A 81 -8.00 5.09 17.12
C SER A 81 -9.04 4.96 16.00
N ARG A 82 -10.03 5.86 15.94
CA ARG A 82 -11.04 5.89 14.86
C ARG A 82 -10.44 6.18 13.47
N PHE A 83 -9.31 6.87 13.41
CA PHE A 83 -8.59 7.15 12.17
C PHE A 83 -7.59 6.04 11.81
N LEU A 84 -7.37 5.10 12.71
CA LEU A 84 -6.62 3.88 12.47
C LEU A 84 -7.52 2.84 11.77
N LYS A 85 -8.13 3.18 10.64
CA LYS A 85 -8.93 2.22 9.86
C LYS A 85 -8.03 1.15 9.27
N LEU A 86 -7.47 0.33 10.14
CA LEU A 86 -6.73 -0.84 9.71
C LEU A 86 -7.70 -1.81 9.00
N GLN A 87 -7.36 -2.16 7.78
CA GLN A 87 -8.21 -3.03 6.97
C GLN A 87 -8.05 -4.47 7.43
N ARG A 88 -9.16 -5.10 7.79
CA ARG A 88 -9.26 -6.53 8.04
C ARG A 88 -9.44 -7.32 6.76
N TYR A 89 -10.06 -6.70 5.74
CA TYR A 89 -10.34 -7.35 4.48
C TYR A 89 -9.37 -6.86 3.42
N TRP A 90 -8.92 -7.80 2.57
CA TRP A 90 -7.96 -7.55 1.52
C TRP A 90 -8.33 -8.28 0.24
N LEU A 91 -7.91 -7.72 -0.89
CA LEU A 91 -8.07 -8.35 -2.19
C LEU A 91 -6.88 -9.28 -2.44
N LYS A 92 -7.14 -10.58 -2.58
CA LYS A 92 -6.13 -11.57 -2.96
C LYS A 92 -6.28 -11.93 -4.42
N PRO A 93 -5.32 -11.53 -5.30
CA PRO A 93 -5.37 -11.88 -6.71
C PRO A 93 -5.30 -13.39 -6.92
N TYR A 94 -5.98 -13.88 -7.96
CA TYR A 94 -5.67 -15.18 -8.55
C TYR A 94 -4.51 -14.99 -9.53
N THR A 95 -3.49 -15.83 -9.42
CA THR A 95 -2.30 -15.76 -10.26
C THR A 95 -1.94 -17.13 -10.82
N SER A 96 -1.21 -17.16 -11.93
CA SER A 96 -0.65 -18.41 -12.46
C SER A 96 0.35 -19.08 -11.53
N LEU A 97 0.73 -18.39 -10.45
CA LEU A 97 1.60 -18.93 -9.38
C LEU A 97 0.82 -19.54 -8.21
N ASP A 98 -0.52 -19.53 -8.24
CA ASP A 98 -1.31 -20.16 -7.19
C ASP A 98 -0.95 -21.65 -7.08
N GLY A 99 -0.35 -22.03 -5.93
CA GLY A 99 0.20 -23.37 -5.70
C GLY A 99 1.68 -23.56 -6.06
N ALA A 100 2.35 -22.59 -6.69
CA ALA A 100 3.78 -22.62 -6.94
C ALA A 100 4.54 -21.69 -5.99
N HIS A 101 5.77 -22.08 -5.61
CA HIS A 101 6.64 -21.19 -4.84
C HIS A 101 7.30 -20.15 -5.77
N PHE A 102 7.00 -18.88 -5.57
CA PHE A 102 7.72 -17.80 -6.24
C PHE A 102 9.20 -17.81 -5.82
N LYS A 103 10.08 -18.00 -6.79
CA LYS A 103 11.53 -18.10 -6.56
C LYS A 103 12.28 -16.78 -6.74
N GLY A 104 11.55 -15.64 -6.85
CA GLY A 104 12.16 -14.31 -6.93
C GLY A 104 12.80 -13.96 -8.27
N GLY A 105 12.35 -14.57 -9.37
CA GLY A 105 12.77 -14.25 -10.73
C GLY A 105 12.05 -13.04 -11.33
N ARG A 106 12.46 -12.61 -12.54
CA ARG A 106 11.74 -11.64 -13.38
C ARG A 106 10.58 -12.29 -14.16
N GLU A 107 10.05 -13.38 -13.63
CA GLU A 107 8.98 -14.11 -14.29
C GLU A 107 7.69 -13.30 -14.25
N THR A 108 7.08 -13.12 -15.40
CA THR A 108 5.75 -12.58 -15.53
C THR A 108 4.73 -13.65 -15.20
N PHE A 109 3.77 -13.32 -14.37
CA PHE A 109 2.60 -14.17 -14.14
C PHE A 109 1.33 -13.39 -14.47
N SER A 110 0.37 -14.12 -15.02
CA SER A 110 -0.93 -13.54 -15.37
C SER A 110 -1.83 -13.48 -14.14
N PHE A 111 -2.66 -12.44 -14.09
CA PHE A 111 -3.75 -12.32 -13.12
C PHE A 111 -5.07 -12.76 -13.76
N TYR A 112 -5.93 -13.39 -12.98
CA TYR A 112 -7.22 -13.91 -13.41
C TYR A 112 -8.37 -13.40 -12.55
N GLY A 113 -8.32 -12.14 -12.12
CA GLY A 113 -9.23 -11.58 -11.13
C GLY A 113 -8.77 -11.83 -9.70
N GLY A 114 -9.68 -11.83 -8.76
CA GLY A 114 -9.32 -11.97 -7.35
C GLY A 114 -10.51 -12.25 -6.46
N ARG A 115 -10.23 -12.38 -5.17
CA ARG A 115 -11.18 -12.68 -4.10
C ARG A 115 -10.99 -11.75 -2.92
N LEU A 116 -12.04 -11.53 -2.14
CA LEU A 116 -11.98 -10.85 -0.86
C LEU A 116 -11.66 -11.86 0.24
N ILE A 117 -10.64 -11.59 1.03
CA ILE A 117 -10.22 -12.44 2.15
C ILE A 117 -10.27 -11.67 3.46
N ASP A 118 -10.44 -12.42 4.57
CA ASP A 118 -10.34 -11.92 5.94
C ASP A 118 -8.98 -12.32 6.51
N VAL A 119 -8.11 -11.34 6.74
CA VAL A 119 -6.76 -11.60 7.25
C VAL A 119 -6.70 -11.71 8.79
N GLY A 120 -7.86 -11.67 9.46
CA GLY A 120 -7.94 -11.82 10.91
C GLY A 120 -7.50 -10.56 11.66
N GLU A 121 -6.43 -10.66 12.43
CA GLU A 121 -5.92 -9.55 13.23
C GLU A 121 -5.29 -8.47 12.35
N VAL A 122 -5.84 -7.27 12.38
CA VAL A 122 -5.37 -6.14 11.56
C VAL A 122 -3.94 -5.69 11.90
N GLU A 123 -3.50 -5.91 13.14
CA GLU A 123 -2.14 -5.59 13.58
C GLU A 123 -1.12 -6.64 13.12
N ASN A 124 -1.55 -7.86 12.77
CA ASN A 124 -0.69 -8.93 12.28
C ASN A 124 -1.44 -9.77 11.23
N PRO A 125 -1.73 -9.19 10.06
CA PRO A 125 -2.56 -9.83 9.05
C PRO A 125 -1.90 -11.09 8.49
N GLU A 126 -2.69 -12.18 8.41
CA GLU A 126 -2.26 -13.45 7.83
C GLU A 126 -2.98 -13.69 6.51
N THR A 127 -2.26 -13.68 5.41
CA THR A 127 -2.83 -13.85 4.07
C THR A 127 -2.81 -15.28 3.57
N TYR A 128 -1.97 -16.14 4.19
CA TYR A 128 -1.89 -17.54 3.85
C TYR A 128 -3.00 -18.31 4.59
N GLY A 129 -3.82 -19.03 3.85
CA GLY A 129 -4.96 -19.75 4.45
C GLY A 129 -6.09 -18.86 4.97
N ALA A 130 -6.05 -17.55 4.71
CA ALA A 130 -7.09 -16.61 5.14
C ALA A 130 -8.47 -17.04 4.60
N PRO A 131 -9.52 -16.99 5.43
CA PRO A 131 -10.88 -17.28 5.00
C PRO A 131 -11.30 -16.39 3.83
N VAL A 132 -11.93 -17.00 2.82
CA VAL A 132 -12.47 -16.26 1.68
C VAL A 132 -13.88 -15.79 2.02
N ILE A 133 -14.10 -14.48 1.94
CA ILE A 133 -15.38 -13.83 2.17
C ILE A 133 -16.21 -13.82 0.89
N LYS A 134 -15.56 -13.51 -0.25
CA LYS A 134 -16.19 -13.53 -1.56
C LYS A 134 -15.21 -13.95 -2.63
N HIS A 135 -15.58 -14.96 -3.41
CA HIS A 135 -14.84 -15.45 -4.57
C HIS A 135 -15.16 -14.61 -5.83
N ASP A 136 -14.33 -14.73 -6.82
CA ASP A 136 -14.57 -14.31 -8.21
C ASP A 136 -15.15 -12.90 -8.34
N LEU A 137 -14.46 -11.93 -7.71
CA LEU A 137 -14.88 -10.53 -7.73
C LEU A 137 -14.98 -10.01 -9.16
N SER A 138 -16.15 -9.41 -9.48
CA SER A 138 -16.47 -8.83 -10.77
C SER A 138 -16.45 -7.30 -10.71
N VAL A 139 -15.83 -6.66 -11.70
CA VAL A 139 -15.84 -5.20 -11.83
C VAL A 139 -17.27 -4.64 -11.96
N TYR A 140 -18.21 -5.44 -12.46
CA TYR A 140 -19.60 -5.02 -12.64
C TYR A 140 -20.38 -5.04 -11.34
N ASP A 141 -20.23 -6.10 -10.56
CA ASP A 141 -21.05 -6.33 -9.36
C ASP A 141 -20.34 -5.91 -8.07
N ASP A 142 -19.00 -5.91 -8.05
CA ASP A 142 -18.18 -5.76 -6.84
C ASP A 142 -17.25 -4.55 -6.90
N ARG A 143 -17.57 -3.58 -7.74
CA ARG A 143 -16.72 -2.42 -7.98
C ARG A 143 -16.34 -1.70 -6.70
N GLU A 144 -17.30 -1.45 -5.82
CA GLU A 144 -17.08 -0.79 -4.54
C GLU A 144 -16.11 -1.56 -3.65
N ILE A 145 -16.25 -2.89 -3.57
CA ILE A 145 -15.32 -3.76 -2.83
C ILE A 145 -13.90 -3.66 -3.42
N ILE A 146 -13.80 -3.74 -4.75
CA ILE A 146 -12.50 -3.69 -5.43
C ILE A 146 -11.83 -2.33 -5.26
N GLU A 147 -12.58 -1.24 -5.28
CA GLU A 147 -12.03 0.11 -5.08
C GLU A 147 -11.64 0.36 -3.62
N THR A 148 -12.42 -0.14 -2.66
CA THR A 148 -12.24 0.09 -1.22
C THR A 148 -11.02 -0.63 -0.65
N TYR A 149 -10.84 -1.94 -0.95
CA TYR A 149 -9.83 -2.76 -0.30
C TYR A 149 -8.52 -2.82 -1.09
N GLU A 150 -7.40 -2.87 -0.38
CA GLU A 150 -6.07 -2.98 -0.98
C GLU A 150 -5.75 -4.42 -1.39
N LEU A 151 -4.85 -4.56 -2.38
CA LEU A 151 -4.32 -5.85 -2.80
C LEU A 151 -3.28 -6.38 -1.80
N THR A 152 -3.20 -7.70 -1.65
CA THR A 152 -2.18 -8.37 -0.82
C THR A 152 -0.77 -8.38 -1.43
N ASN A 153 -0.54 -7.65 -2.52
CA ASN A 153 0.77 -7.55 -3.15
C ASN A 153 1.77 -6.79 -2.28
N MET A 154 3.04 -7.18 -2.41
CA MET A 154 4.15 -6.52 -1.74
C MET A 154 4.62 -5.31 -2.54
N TRP A 155 4.63 -4.13 -1.91
CA TRP A 155 5.09 -2.89 -2.55
C TRP A 155 6.61 -2.74 -2.47
N GLY A 156 7.20 -2.29 -3.58
CA GLY A 156 8.57 -1.78 -3.64
C GLY A 156 8.62 -0.28 -3.30
N ASP A 157 9.82 0.22 -3.12
CA ASP A 157 10.06 1.63 -2.79
C ASP A 157 9.67 2.58 -3.94
N LEU A 158 10.02 2.24 -5.17
CA LEU A 158 9.68 3.07 -6.33
C LEU A 158 8.17 3.14 -6.57
N ASP A 159 7.49 1.99 -6.55
CA ASP A 159 6.05 1.95 -6.76
C ASP A 159 5.29 2.71 -5.67
N LEU A 160 5.72 2.56 -4.41
CA LEU A 160 5.09 3.27 -3.31
C LEU A 160 5.33 4.79 -3.39
N SER A 161 6.56 5.21 -3.69
CA SER A 161 6.86 6.64 -3.84
C SER A 161 6.09 7.27 -5.00
N ASP A 162 5.92 6.55 -6.12
CA ASP A 162 5.14 7.04 -7.27
C ASP A 162 3.66 7.18 -6.93
N ARG A 163 3.05 6.22 -6.21
CA ARG A 163 1.67 6.31 -5.75
C ARG A 163 1.46 7.52 -4.83
N LEU A 164 2.35 7.72 -3.87
CA LEU A 164 2.29 8.83 -2.92
C LEU A 164 2.49 10.19 -3.60
N ALA A 165 3.48 10.30 -4.50
CA ALA A 165 3.72 11.52 -5.27
C ALA A 165 2.52 11.87 -6.16
N ARG A 166 1.94 10.90 -6.86
CA ARG A 166 0.74 11.08 -7.66
C ARG A 166 -0.44 11.55 -6.82
N TYR A 167 -0.66 10.92 -5.66
CA TYR A 167 -1.72 11.35 -4.77
C TYR A 167 -1.53 12.81 -4.34
N TYR A 168 -0.34 13.18 -3.90
CA TYR A 168 -0.03 14.56 -3.49
C TYR A 168 -0.29 15.57 -4.63
N ASP A 169 0.15 15.23 -5.85
CA ASP A 169 0.06 16.13 -7.00
C ASP A 169 -1.35 16.22 -7.61
N THR A 170 -2.18 15.16 -7.48
CA THR A 170 -3.42 15.03 -8.26
C THR A 170 -4.65 14.63 -7.43
N GLY A 171 -4.50 14.28 -6.17
CA GLY A 171 -5.56 13.69 -5.34
C GLY A 171 -5.94 12.25 -5.72
N VAL A 172 -5.25 11.64 -6.71
CA VAL A 172 -5.60 10.29 -7.20
C VAL A 172 -4.85 9.21 -6.42
N ASN A 173 -5.57 8.55 -5.49
CA ASN A 173 -5.07 7.43 -4.71
C ASN A 173 -5.50 6.10 -5.34
N ARG A 174 -4.67 5.52 -6.22
CA ARG A 174 -4.96 4.26 -6.91
C ARG A 174 -3.78 3.31 -6.89
N ASP A 175 -4.05 2.03 -6.67
CA ASP A 175 -3.11 0.95 -6.96
C ASP A 175 -3.29 0.51 -8.41
N ASP A 176 -2.33 0.85 -9.27
CA ASP A 176 -2.40 0.53 -10.69
C ASP A 176 -2.38 -0.99 -10.96
N LEU A 177 -1.90 -1.80 -10.01
CA LEU A 177 -1.98 -3.26 -10.13
C LEU A 177 -3.43 -3.76 -10.19
N LYS A 178 -4.36 -3.03 -9.60
CA LYS A 178 -5.80 -3.37 -9.70
C LYS A 178 -6.31 -3.38 -11.14
N TYR A 179 -5.72 -2.59 -12.05
CA TYR A 179 -6.08 -2.66 -13.48
C TYR A 179 -5.73 -3.99 -14.13
N GLU A 180 -4.64 -4.59 -13.67
CA GLU A 180 -4.17 -5.86 -14.21
C GLU A 180 -4.96 -7.02 -13.64
N VAL A 181 -5.27 -6.92 -12.33
CA VAL A 181 -6.06 -7.93 -11.62
C VAL A 181 -7.53 -7.89 -12.06
N PHE A 182 -8.07 -6.69 -12.24
CA PHE A 182 -9.47 -6.41 -12.57
C PHE A 182 -9.57 -5.54 -13.82
N PRO A 183 -9.40 -6.12 -15.02
CA PRO A 183 -9.48 -5.37 -16.27
C PRO A 183 -10.82 -4.63 -16.41
N GLY A 184 -10.77 -3.36 -16.81
CA GLY A 184 -11.98 -2.52 -16.96
C GLY A 184 -12.38 -1.76 -15.70
N LEU A 185 -11.68 -1.91 -14.58
CA LEU A 185 -11.99 -1.20 -13.33
C LEU A 185 -12.07 0.32 -13.52
N TRP A 186 -11.10 0.92 -14.21
CA TRP A 186 -11.07 2.35 -14.53
C TRP A 186 -10.86 2.57 -16.03
N LYS A 187 -11.61 3.49 -16.59
CA LYS A 187 -11.55 3.80 -18.03
C LYS A 187 -10.38 4.71 -18.42
N ASP A 188 -9.82 5.42 -17.46
CA ASP A 188 -8.78 6.43 -17.66
C ASP A 188 -7.35 5.93 -17.35
N ARG A 189 -7.17 4.62 -17.31
CA ARG A 189 -5.86 3.98 -17.04
C ARG A 189 -4.73 4.60 -17.86
N GLU A 190 -4.93 4.79 -19.14
CA GLU A 190 -3.90 5.32 -20.05
C GLU A 190 -3.47 6.74 -19.68
N LYS A 191 -4.35 7.52 -19.05
CA LYS A 191 -4.02 8.87 -18.56
C LYS A 191 -3.12 8.84 -17.33
N LEU A 192 -3.15 7.74 -16.56
CA LEU A 192 -2.33 7.60 -15.35
C LEU A 192 -0.94 7.04 -15.63
N ARG A 193 -0.73 6.42 -16.77
CA ARG A 193 0.54 5.79 -17.15
C ARG A 193 1.76 6.70 -17.04
N PRO A 194 1.73 7.95 -17.51
CA PRO A 194 2.87 8.85 -17.40
C PRO A 194 3.22 9.24 -15.98
N LEU A 195 2.29 9.07 -15.03
CA LEU A 195 2.47 9.44 -13.62
C LEU A 195 3.13 8.33 -12.79
N THR A 196 3.30 7.15 -13.36
CA THR A 196 3.91 6.01 -12.66
C THR A 196 5.27 5.69 -13.26
N ARG A 197 6.24 5.34 -12.40
CA ARG A 197 7.55 4.81 -12.83
C ARG A 197 7.53 3.31 -13.03
N ARG A 198 6.36 2.70 -12.94
CA ARG A 198 6.22 1.27 -13.10
C ARG A 198 6.71 0.88 -14.48
N LEU A 199 7.64 -0.04 -14.48
CA LEU A 199 8.03 -0.71 -15.71
C LEU A 199 6.79 -1.35 -16.33
N PRO A 200 6.78 -1.54 -17.65
CA PRO A 200 5.73 -2.32 -18.29
C PRO A 200 5.48 -3.61 -17.51
N VAL A 201 4.23 -3.97 -17.36
CA VAL A 201 3.72 -5.12 -16.60
C VAL A 201 4.63 -6.34 -16.58
N PRO A 202 5.26 -6.73 -17.67
CA PRO A 202 6.13 -7.90 -17.70
C PRO A 202 7.33 -7.87 -16.76
N LEU A 203 7.66 -6.73 -16.17
CA LEU A 203 8.90 -6.56 -15.41
C LEU A 203 8.71 -6.34 -13.91
N ARG A 204 7.51 -6.57 -13.42
CA ARG A 204 7.20 -6.54 -11.98
C ARG A 204 7.67 -7.76 -11.25
#